data_2ea8483754c4074b24a4c39d180ee8a7
#
_entry.id   2ea8483754c4074b24a4c39d180ee8a7
#
_cell.length_a   1.000
_cell.length_b   1.000
_cell.length_c   1.000
_cell.angle_alpha   90.00
_cell.angle_beta   90.00
_cell.angle_gamma   90.00
#
_symmetry.space_group_name_H-M   'P 1'
#
loop_
_entity.id
_entity.type
_entity.pdbx_description
1 polymer ?
#
loop_
_entity_poly.entity_id
_entity_poly.type
_entity_poly.pdbx_seq_one_letter_code
_entity_poly.pdbx_strand_id
1 'polypeptide(L)'
;MGGATTVPSRPSPTADDGRTRHRVAALLLEHGPQTAAELAGRLGVSPTAVRRHLDALVATGRVEERHAPGTPRGRGRPARLFHLTDAGRSAFPHAYDDLALTALRFVAASGGPDAVRQVAEAQLAGLEQRCSAAVEATPGPPVDRAMARAKALAGALTAEGYAASASAISGGGQLCQHHCPVAHVAAEFPQLCEAETAVIGRLVGTHVQRLATIAHGDGVCTTHIPGPVPHASSWPQEGPRPPHPSRARGEPPDGAEEDGVLPHMREGNTSGPARPVPGERAARVPRPAPSTSSTPTNDRERTPA
;
A
#
# COMPACT_ATOMS: atom_id res chain seq x y z
N MET A 1 -34.44 -27.65 33.48
CA MET A 1 -33.28 -27.46 32.60
C MET A 1 -33.79 -27.43 31.15
N GLY A 2 -34.03 -26.22 30.64
CA GLY A 2 -34.51 -26.04 29.27
C GLY A 2 -33.34 -25.69 28.36
N GLY A 3 -32.96 -26.61 27.49
CA GLY A 3 -31.94 -26.37 26.46
C GLY A 3 -32.50 -25.47 25.36
N ALA A 4 -31.98 -24.25 25.23
CA ALA A 4 -32.24 -23.39 24.10
C ALA A 4 -31.53 -23.91 22.87
N THR A 5 -32.26 -24.50 21.94
CA THR A 5 -31.78 -24.89 20.62
C THR A 5 -31.56 -23.62 19.79
N THR A 6 -30.31 -23.21 19.62
CA THR A 6 -29.96 -22.10 18.72
C THR A 6 -30.18 -22.55 17.28
N VAL A 7 -31.24 -22.08 16.64
CA VAL A 7 -31.49 -22.26 15.22
C VAL A 7 -30.50 -21.38 14.46
N PRO A 8 -29.68 -21.93 13.53
CA PRO A 8 -28.78 -21.12 12.73
C PRO A 8 -29.58 -20.17 11.84
N SER A 9 -29.29 -18.88 11.96
CA SER A 9 -29.93 -17.82 11.15
C SER A 9 -29.70 -18.08 9.67
N ARG A 10 -30.77 -18.13 8.88
CA ARG A 10 -30.71 -18.23 7.42
C ARG A 10 -30.02 -16.98 6.87
N PRO A 11 -28.99 -17.12 5.99
CA PRO A 11 -28.32 -15.96 5.42
C PRO A 11 -29.32 -15.10 4.61
N SER A 12 -29.14 -13.78 4.71
CA SER A 12 -29.98 -12.81 3.98
C SER A 12 -29.94 -13.07 2.47
N PRO A 13 -31.06 -12.92 1.72
CA PRO A 13 -31.12 -13.22 0.29
C PRO A 13 -30.09 -12.49 -0.57
N THR A 14 -29.67 -11.29 -0.16
CA THR A 14 -28.62 -10.49 -0.83
C THR A 14 -27.22 -11.06 -0.66
N ALA A 15 -26.90 -11.65 0.49
CA ALA A 15 -25.60 -12.29 0.76
C ALA A 15 -25.46 -13.61 -0.02
N ASP A 16 -26.55 -14.36 -0.17
CA ASP A 16 -26.59 -15.60 -0.96
C ASP A 16 -26.48 -15.34 -2.46
N ASP A 17 -27.09 -14.27 -2.94
CA ASP A 17 -26.97 -13.79 -4.33
C ASP A 17 -25.52 -13.40 -4.68
N GLY A 18 -24.80 -12.74 -3.78
CA GLY A 18 -23.38 -12.39 -3.94
C GLY A 18 -22.49 -13.62 -4.02
N ARG A 19 -22.72 -14.59 -3.13
CA ARG A 19 -21.97 -15.85 -3.08
C ARG A 19 -22.18 -16.68 -4.35
N THR A 20 -23.43 -16.80 -4.81
CA THR A 20 -23.75 -17.56 -6.02
C THR A 20 -23.15 -16.90 -7.25
N ARG A 21 -23.17 -15.56 -7.34
CA ARG A 21 -22.53 -14.79 -8.42
C ARG A 21 -21.02 -15.02 -8.46
N HIS A 22 -20.37 -15.04 -7.31
CA HIS A 22 -18.95 -15.37 -7.21
C HIS A 22 -18.65 -16.80 -7.68
N ARG A 23 -19.48 -17.79 -7.31
CA ARG A 23 -19.33 -19.18 -7.76
C ARG A 23 -19.51 -19.33 -9.28
N VAL A 24 -20.47 -18.60 -9.89
CA VAL A 24 -20.63 -18.56 -11.36
C VAL A 24 -19.34 -18.05 -12.03
N ALA A 25 -18.79 -16.96 -11.52
CA ALA A 25 -17.55 -16.41 -12.04
C ALA A 25 -16.34 -17.36 -11.83
N ALA A 26 -16.24 -18.03 -10.68
CA ALA A 26 -15.22 -19.03 -10.40
C ALA A 26 -15.28 -20.22 -11.37
N LEU A 27 -16.46 -20.72 -11.70
CA LEU A 27 -16.61 -21.78 -12.68
C LEU A 27 -16.20 -21.35 -14.10
N LEU A 28 -16.45 -20.09 -14.46
CA LEU A 28 -15.97 -19.54 -15.73
C LEU A 28 -14.45 -19.36 -15.75
N LEU A 29 -13.83 -19.08 -14.59
CA LEU A 29 -12.37 -19.03 -14.47
C LEU A 29 -11.75 -20.42 -14.63
N GLU A 30 -12.31 -21.41 -13.94
CA GLU A 30 -11.79 -22.78 -13.85
C GLU A 30 -11.96 -23.55 -15.17
N HIS A 31 -13.12 -23.39 -15.81
CA HIS A 31 -13.52 -24.22 -16.95
C HIS A 31 -13.56 -23.47 -18.29
N GLY A 32 -13.26 -22.17 -18.28
CA GLY A 32 -13.35 -21.33 -19.48
C GLY A 32 -14.77 -20.98 -19.90
N PRO A 33 -15.01 -20.66 -21.17
CA PRO A 33 -16.33 -20.27 -21.68
C PRO A 33 -17.38 -21.36 -21.50
N GLN A 34 -18.53 -21.05 -20.90
CA GLN A 34 -19.63 -21.98 -20.62
C GLN A 34 -20.99 -21.40 -20.97
N THR A 35 -21.95 -22.26 -21.24
CA THR A 35 -23.36 -21.91 -21.37
C THR A 35 -24.02 -21.79 -19.98
N ALA A 36 -25.15 -21.08 -19.94
CA ALA A 36 -25.94 -21.04 -18.70
C ALA A 36 -26.47 -22.41 -18.25
N ALA A 37 -26.67 -23.36 -19.19
CA ALA A 37 -27.10 -24.72 -18.86
C ALA A 37 -25.99 -25.53 -18.21
N GLU A 38 -24.75 -25.46 -18.73
CA GLU A 38 -23.57 -26.14 -18.14
C GLU A 38 -23.28 -25.62 -16.73
N LEU A 39 -23.29 -24.30 -16.54
CA LEU A 39 -23.13 -23.70 -15.23
C LEU A 39 -24.21 -24.08 -14.25
N ALA A 40 -25.47 -24.15 -14.72
CA ALA A 40 -26.61 -24.58 -13.92
C ALA A 40 -26.46 -26.04 -13.46
N GLY A 41 -26.01 -26.93 -14.35
CA GLY A 41 -25.73 -28.33 -14.02
C GLY A 41 -24.65 -28.46 -12.95
N ARG A 42 -23.58 -27.67 -13.04
CA ARG A 42 -22.48 -27.67 -12.05
C ARG A 42 -22.87 -27.10 -10.69
N LEU A 43 -23.76 -26.11 -10.68
CA LEU A 43 -24.20 -25.44 -9.45
C LEU A 43 -25.42 -26.13 -8.79
N GLY A 44 -26.07 -27.04 -9.47
CA GLY A 44 -27.31 -27.66 -8.97
C GLY A 44 -28.50 -26.69 -8.87
N VAL A 45 -28.52 -25.66 -9.73
CA VAL A 45 -29.60 -24.64 -9.76
C VAL A 45 -30.25 -24.56 -11.15
N SER A 46 -31.36 -23.84 -11.28
CA SER A 46 -32.01 -23.69 -12.58
C SER A 46 -31.21 -22.79 -13.54
N PRO A 47 -31.21 -23.04 -14.87
CA PRO A 47 -30.60 -22.16 -15.85
C PRO A 47 -31.09 -20.71 -15.80
N THR A 48 -32.33 -20.50 -15.38
CA THR A 48 -32.93 -19.16 -15.21
C THR A 48 -32.28 -18.40 -14.05
N ALA A 49 -31.98 -19.08 -12.94
CA ALA A 49 -31.26 -18.48 -11.81
C ALA A 49 -29.83 -18.10 -12.23
N VAL A 50 -29.12 -18.96 -12.96
CA VAL A 50 -27.79 -18.67 -13.47
C VAL A 50 -27.79 -17.49 -14.43
N ARG A 51 -28.80 -17.40 -15.35
CA ARG A 51 -28.89 -16.25 -16.27
C ARG A 51 -28.97 -14.92 -15.53
N ARG A 52 -29.77 -14.82 -14.46
CA ARG A 52 -29.84 -13.60 -13.65
C ARG A 52 -28.47 -13.18 -13.11
N HIS A 53 -27.64 -14.13 -12.66
CA HIS A 53 -26.29 -13.85 -12.19
C HIS A 53 -25.34 -13.48 -13.33
N LEU A 54 -25.46 -14.15 -14.48
CA LEU A 54 -24.70 -13.81 -15.69
C LEU A 54 -25.05 -12.42 -16.21
N ASP A 55 -26.36 -12.07 -16.26
CA ASP A 55 -26.78 -10.73 -16.67
C ASP A 55 -26.20 -9.64 -15.77
N ALA A 56 -26.16 -9.88 -14.45
CA ALA A 56 -25.52 -8.96 -13.50
C ALA A 56 -23.98 -8.85 -13.72
N LEU A 57 -23.31 -9.95 -14.05
CA LEU A 57 -21.87 -9.95 -14.35
C LEU A 57 -21.57 -9.27 -15.69
N VAL A 58 -22.44 -9.42 -16.69
CA VAL A 58 -22.35 -8.72 -17.98
C VAL A 58 -22.59 -7.22 -17.78
N ALA A 59 -23.61 -6.83 -17.02
CA ALA A 59 -23.89 -5.43 -16.72
C ALA A 59 -22.72 -4.70 -16.01
N THR A 60 -21.92 -5.44 -15.23
CA THR A 60 -20.71 -4.92 -14.57
C THR A 60 -19.43 -5.09 -15.40
N GLY A 61 -19.51 -5.56 -16.65
CA GLY A 61 -18.37 -5.77 -17.54
C GLY A 61 -17.42 -6.89 -17.12
N ARG A 62 -17.79 -7.73 -16.13
CA ARG A 62 -16.94 -8.85 -15.65
C ARG A 62 -17.05 -10.10 -16.50
N VAL A 63 -18.13 -10.24 -17.23
CA VAL A 63 -18.41 -11.36 -18.15
C VAL A 63 -18.84 -10.77 -19.48
N GLU A 64 -18.42 -11.37 -20.55
CA GLU A 64 -18.95 -11.07 -21.89
C GLU A 64 -19.59 -12.31 -22.51
N GLU A 65 -20.55 -12.05 -23.40
CA GLU A 65 -21.28 -13.06 -24.14
C GLU A 65 -20.69 -13.20 -25.54
N ARG A 66 -20.42 -14.45 -25.96
CA ARG A 66 -20.01 -14.78 -27.32
C ARG A 66 -20.89 -15.86 -27.90
N HIS A 67 -21.05 -15.82 -29.20
CA HIS A 67 -21.66 -16.93 -29.93
C HIS A 67 -20.65 -18.06 -30.07
N ALA A 68 -21.11 -19.31 -29.84
CA ALA A 68 -20.24 -20.47 -30.06
C ALA A 68 -19.86 -20.56 -31.55
N PRO A 69 -18.54 -20.54 -31.88
CA PRO A 69 -18.13 -20.72 -33.25
C PRO A 69 -18.47 -22.15 -33.73
N GLY A 70 -19.08 -22.29 -34.88
CA GLY A 70 -19.21 -23.58 -35.56
C GLY A 70 -20.34 -24.50 -35.09
N THR A 71 -21.34 -24.02 -34.33
CA THR A 71 -22.54 -24.85 -34.02
C THR A 71 -23.31 -25.14 -35.31
N PRO A 72 -23.54 -26.41 -35.66
CA PRO A 72 -24.39 -26.74 -36.82
C PRO A 72 -25.77 -26.06 -36.66
N ARG A 73 -26.34 -25.54 -37.74
CA ARG A 73 -27.66 -24.93 -37.75
C ARG A 73 -28.73 -26.00 -37.47
N GLY A 74 -28.82 -26.43 -36.22
CA GLY A 74 -29.94 -27.21 -35.71
C GLY A 74 -31.18 -26.33 -35.42
N ARG A 75 -32.35 -26.92 -35.32
CA ARG A 75 -33.58 -26.25 -34.89
C ARG A 75 -33.37 -25.68 -33.46
N GLY A 76 -33.28 -24.34 -33.34
CA GLY A 76 -33.15 -23.63 -32.08
C GLY A 76 -32.18 -22.43 -32.16
N ARG A 77 -32.34 -21.46 -31.23
CA ARG A 77 -31.43 -20.33 -31.09
C ARG A 77 -30.07 -20.86 -30.62
N PRO A 78 -28.93 -20.46 -31.24
CA PRO A 78 -27.59 -20.86 -30.77
C PRO A 78 -27.39 -20.61 -29.28
N ALA A 79 -26.78 -21.54 -28.58
CA ALA A 79 -26.46 -21.37 -27.18
C ALA A 79 -25.44 -20.22 -27.01
N ARG A 80 -25.71 -19.33 -26.06
CA ARG A 80 -24.80 -18.24 -25.71
C ARG A 80 -23.72 -18.79 -24.81
N LEU A 81 -22.46 -18.50 -25.14
CA LEU A 81 -21.30 -18.76 -24.31
C LEU A 81 -20.95 -17.53 -23.51
N PHE A 82 -20.66 -17.71 -22.26
CA PHE A 82 -20.24 -16.66 -21.34
C PHE A 82 -18.79 -16.93 -20.93
N HIS A 83 -17.95 -15.89 -20.91
CA HIS A 83 -16.57 -15.99 -20.46
C HIS A 83 -16.17 -14.74 -19.66
N LEU A 84 -15.18 -14.90 -18.79
CA LEU A 84 -14.63 -13.79 -18.02
C LEU A 84 -13.88 -12.83 -18.91
N THR A 85 -14.12 -11.55 -18.73
CA THR A 85 -13.27 -10.46 -19.22
C THR A 85 -12.02 -10.33 -18.34
N ASP A 86 -11.05 -9.47 -18.73
CA ASP A 86 -9.89 -9.17 -17.86
C ASP A 86 -10.33 -8.52 -16.55
N ALA A 87 -11.34 -7.64 -16.57
CA ALA A 87 -11.97 -7.09 -15.38
C ALA A 87 -12.64 -8.14 -14.50
N GLY A 88 -13.19 -9.21 -15.11
CA GLY A 88 -13.71 -10.36 -14.38
C GLY A 88 -12.61 -11.20 -13.74
N ARG A 89 -11.48 -11.41 -14.41
CA ARG A 89 -10.32 -12.15 -13.91
C ARG A 89 -9.62 -11.42 -12.76
N SER A 90 -9.48 -10.10 -12.85
CA SER A 90 -8.85 -9.29 -11.79
C SER A 90 -9.61 -9.27 -10.46
N ALA A 91 -10.85 -9.78 -10.43
CA ALA A 91 -11.61 -9.98 -9.19
C ALA A 91 -11.22 -11.26 -8.41
N PHE A 92 -10.31 -12.08 -8.95
CA PHE A 92 -9.78 -13.28 -8.30
C PHE A 92 -8.38 -13.03 -7.75
N PRO A 93 -7.93 -13.85 -6.78
CA PRO A 93 -6.57 -13.76 -6.27
C PRO A 93 -5.54 -13.85 -7.41
N HIS A 94 -4.55 -13.01 -7.36
CA HIS A 94 -3.42 -12.99 -8.31
C HIS A 94 -2.10 -12.88 -7.52
N ALA A 95 -1.01 -13.28 -8.13
CA ALA A 95 0.30 -13.34 -7.49
C ALA A 95 1.15 -12.08 -7.76
N TYR A 96 0.52 -10.90 -8.04
CA TYR A 96 1.29 -9.69 -8.31
C TYR A 96 2.06 -9.20 -7.09
N ASP A 97 1.50 -9.32 -5.89
CA ASP A 97 2.20 -8.95 -4.65
C ASP A 97 3.42 -9.84 -4.44
N ASP A 98 3.29 -11.18 -4.63
CA ASP A 98 4.40 -12.12 -4.52
C ASP A 98 5.50 -11.87 -5.56
N LEU A 99 5.09 -11.56 -6.80
CA LEU A 99 6.03 -11.18 -7.85
C LEU A 99 6.76 -9.89 -7.51
N ALA A 100 6.04 -8.87 -7.03
CA ALA A 100 6.61 -7.60 -6.64
C ALA A 100 7.58 -7.75 -5.46
N LEU A 101 7.20 -8.52 -4.42
CA LEU A 101 8.07 -8.85 -3.29
C LEU A 101 9.34 -9.57 -3.75
N THR A 102 9.21 -10.59 -4.60
CA THR A 102 10.35 -11.33 -5.13
C THR A 102 11.29 -10.43 -5.94
N ALA A 103 10.74 -9.56 -6.79
CA ALA A 103 11.52 -8.62 -7.59
C ALA A 103 12.25 -7.60 -6.71
N LEU A 104 11.57 -7.03 -5.70
CA LEU A 104 12.18 -6.04 -4.80
C LEU A 104 13.22 -6.66 -3.87
N ARG A 105 13.03 -7.91 -3.41
CA ARG A 105 14.05 -8.65 -2.67
C ARG A 105 15.31 -8.86 -3.52
N PHE A 106 15.15 -9.18 -4.80
CA PHE A 106 16.28 -9.30 -5.73
C PHE A 106 16.98 -7.95 -5.93
N VAL A 107 16.23 -6.87 -6.12
CA VAL A 107 16.77 -5.50 -6.21
C VAL A 107 17.53 -5.11 -4.94
N ALA A 108 16.94 -5.36 -3.77
CA ALA A 108 17.56 -5.09 -2.48
C ALA A 108 18.87 -5.88 -2.27
N ALA A 109 18.88 -7.16 -2.67
CA ALA A 109 20.08 -8.00 -2.58
C ALA A 109 21.20 -7.56 -3.52
N SER A 110 20.86 -6.97 -4.68
CA SER A 110 21.81 -6.56 -5.72
C SER A 110 22.34 -5.14 -5.53
N GLY A 111 21.50 -4.20 -5.07
CA GLY A 111 21.81 -2.77 -5.02
C GLY A 111 21.50 -2.10 -3.67
N GLY A 112 21.13 -2.87 -2.66
CA GLY A 112 20.82 -2.35 -1.32
C GLY A 112 19.52 -1.53 -1.24
N PRO A 113 19.27 -0.89 -0.09
CA PRO A 113 18.04 -0.13 0.15
C PRO A 113 17.88 1.08 -0.79
N ASP A 114 18.96 1.65 -1.29
CA ASP A 114 18.91 2.78 -2.23
C ASP A 114 18.37 2.36 -3.59
N ALA A 115 18.66 1.15 -4.05
CA ALA A 115 18.09 0.63 -5.29
C ALA A 115 16.57 0.43 -5.15
N VAL A 116 16.08 -0.02 -3.99
CA VAL A 116 14.64 -0.11 -3.71
C VAL A 116 14.00 1.28 -3.70
N ARG A 117 14.67 2.28 -3.10
CA ARG A 117 14.20 3.69 -3.11
C ARG A 117 14.06 4.21 -4.54
N GLN A 118 15.03 3.95 -5.42
CA GLN A 118 14.95 4.35 -6.83
C GLN A 118 13.75 3.71 -7.54
N VAL A 119 13.45 2.44 -7.28
CA VAL A 119 12.25 1.78 -7.81
C VAL A 119 10.97 2.48 -7.31
N ALA A 120 10.90 2.79 -6.00
CA ALA A 120 9.77 3.50 -5.42
C ALA A 120 9.57 4.89 -6.05
N GLU A 121 10.65 5.65 -6.21
CA GLU A 121 10.62 6.97 -6.84
C GLU A 121 10.19 6.89 -8.31
N ALA A 122 10.71 5.93 -9.07
CA ALA A 122 10.32 5.71 -10.45
C ALA A 122 8.84 5.34 -10.60
N GLN A 123 8.33 4.47 -9.73
CA GLN A 123 6.92 4.08 -9.70
C GLN A 123 6.01 5.28 -9.36
N LEU A 124 6.42 6.11 -8.40
CA LEU A 124 5.65 7.26 -7.95
C LEU A 124 5.73 8.47 -8.89
N ALA A 125 6.73 8.55 -9.77
CA ALA A 125 6.85 9.65 -10.73
C ALA A 125 5.60 9.80 -11.62
N GLY A 126 5.04 8.68 -12.07
CA GLY A 126 3.78 8.67 -12.83
C GLY A 126 2.58 9.14 -12.01
N LEU A 127 2.49 8.73 -10.75
CA LEU A 127 1.46 9.18 -9.82
C LEU A 127 1.58 10.69 -9.56
N GLU A 128 2.78 11.18 -9.27
CA GLU A 128 3.07 12.60 -9.06
C GLU A 128 2.64 13.43 -10.25
N GLN A 129 2.99 13.02 -11.47
CA GLN A 129 2.59 13.70 -12.70
C GLN A 129 1.06 13.76 -12.89
N ARG A 130 0.34 12.68 -12.62
CA ARG A 130 -1.13 12.66 -12.74
C ARG A 130 -1.81 13.52 -11.68
N CYS A 131 -1.27 13.58 -10.47
CA CYS A 131 -1.81 14.38 -9.37
C CYS A 131 -1.44 15.87 -9.50
N SER A 132 -0.31 16.22 -10.12
CA SER A 132 0.19 17.59 -10.19
C SER A 132 -0.81 18.54 -10.86
N ALA A 133 -1.45 18.12 -11.94
CA ALA A 133 -2.43 18.94 -12.66
C ALA A 133 -3.61 19.37 -11.78
N ALA A 134 -4.12 18.49 -10.94
CA ALA A 134 -5.23 18.79 -10.03
C ALA A 134 -4.79 19.76 -8.91
N VAL A 135 -3.56 19.60 -8.43
CA VAL A 135 -3.00 20.41 -7.35
C VAL A 135 -2.61 21.81 -7.84
N GLU A 136 -2.00 21.94 -9.03
CA GLU A 136 -1.57 23.20 -9.63
C GLU A 136 -2.77 24.09 -10.05
N ALA A 137 -3.86 23.48 -10.49
CA ALA A 137 -5.10 24.17 -10.82
C ALA A 137 -5.82 24.76 -9.60
N THR A 138 -5.32 24.51 -8.38
CA THR A 138 -6.00 24.93 -7.14
C THR A 138 -5.58 26.35 -6.74
N PRO A 139 -6.46 27.36 -6.90
CA PRO A 139 -6.20 28.72 -6.44
C PRO A 139 -6.26 28.82 -4.93
N GLY A 140 -5.54 29.77 -4.35
CA GLY A 140 -5.65 30.07 -2.93
C GLY A 140 -4.58 31.03 -2.43
N PRO A 141 -4.89 31.81 -1.36
CA PRO A 141 -3.90 32.62 -0.71
C PRO A 141 -2.77 31.78 -0.12
N PRO A 142 -1.55 32.32 0.02
CA PRO A 142 -0.39 31.54 0.50
C PRO A 142 -0.63 30.81 1.83
N VAL A 143 -1.41 31.40 2.73
CA VAL A 143 -1.71 30.88 4.07
C VAL A 143 -2.52 29.57 4.03
N ASP A 144 -3.47 29.47 3.09
CA ASP A 144 -4.38 28.33 2.98
C ASP A 144 -3.99 27.37 1.84
N ARG A 145 -2.96 27.71 1.07
CA ARG A 145 -2.60 27.00 -0.16
C ARG A 145 -2.25 25.52 0.11
N ALA A 146 -1.51 25.23 1.17
CA ALA A 146 -1.14 23.87 1.50
C ALA A 146 -2.39 22.99 1.77
N MET A 147 -3.37 23.51 2.50
CA MET A 147 -4.61 22.79 2.78
C MET A 147 -5.51 22.67 1.55
N ALA A 148 -5.59 23.70 0.72
CA ALA A 148 -6.34 23.66 -0.53
C ALA A 148 -5.74 22.61 -1.49
N ARG A 149 -4.40 22.59 -1.64
CA ARG A 149 -3.67 21.56 -2.41
C ARG A 149 -3.86 20.16 -1.84
N ALA A 150 -3.84 20.00 -0.52
CA ALA A 150 -4.09 18.70 0.13
C ALA A 150 -5.49 18.16 -0.18
N LYS A 151 -6.51 19.03 -0.22
CA LYS A 151 -7.88 18.63 -0.62
C LYS A 151 -7.95 18.20 -2.09
N ALA A 152 -7.31 18.94 -2.99
CA ALA A 152 -7.23 18.59 -4.40
C ALA A 152 -6.46 17.27 -4.59
N LEU A 153 -5.35 17.11 -3.88
CA LEU A 153 -4.55 15.88 -3.88
C LEU A 153 -5.35 14.68 -3.37
N ALA A 154 -6.16 14.83 -2.31
CA ALA A 154 -7.02 13.76 -1.81
C ALA A 154 -8.01 13.27 -2.88
N GLY A 155 -8.59 14.16 -3.66
CA GLY A 155 -9.44 13.81 -4.81
C GLY A 155 -8.67 13.04 -5.88
N ALA A 156 -7.48 13.51 -6.27
CA ALA A 156 -6.62 12.86 -7.24
C ALA A 156 -6.15 11.48 -6.77
N LEU A 157 -5.70 11.34 -5.53
CA LEU A 157 -5.31 10.07 -4.93
C LEU A 157 -6.48 9.08 -4.85
N THR A 158 -7.71 9.57 -4.63
CA THR A 158 -8.90 8.70 -4.65
C THR A 158 -9.15 8.13 -6.04
N ALA A 159 -8.93 8.90 -7.11
CA ALA A 159 -9.01 8.40 -8.49
C ALA A 159 -7.93 7.34 -8.79
N GLU A 160 -6.78 7.41 -8.11
CA GLU A 160 -5.66 6.45 -8.19
C GLU A 160 -5.84 5.24 -7.22
N GLY A 161 -6.96 5.12 -6.52
CA GLY A 161 -7.32 3.98 -5.69
C GLY A 161 -6.97 4.09 -4.20
N TYR A 162 -6.48 5.24 -3.72
CA TYR A 162 -6.07 5.41 -2.31
C TYR A 162 -7.23 5.73 -1.34
N ALA A 163 -8.43 6.01 -1.82
CA ALA A 163 -9.58 6.41 -1.00
C ALA A 163 -9.20 7.51 0.02
N ALA A 164 -8.68 8.63 -0.48
CA ALA A 164 -8.07 9.66 0.37
C ALA A 164 -9.05 10.78 0.75
N SER A 165 -8.79 11.39 1.91
CA SER A 165 -9.51 12.57 2.40
C SER A 165 -8.55 13.56 3.04
N ALA A 166 -8.90 14.86 3.05
CA ALA A 166 -8.10 15.87 3.72
C ALA A 166 -8.98 16.79 4.57
N SER A 167 -8.53 17.08 5.79
CA SER A 167 -9.24 17.90 6.76
C SER A 167 -8.30 18.87 7.49
N ALA A 168 -8.82 20.03 7.88
CA ALA A 168 -8.11 20.95 8.74
C ALA A 168 -8.18 20.46 10.19
N ILE A 169 -7.07 20.60 10.90
CA ILE A 169 -6.94 20.30 12.32
C ILE A 169 -6.28 21.48 13.03
N SER A 170 -6.29 21.49 14.38
CA SER A 170 -5.57 22.51 15.13
C SER A 170 -4.08 22.47 14.78
N GLY A 171 -3.53 23.61 14.36
CA GLY A 171 -2.12 23.73 13.98
C GLY A 171 -1.78 23.31 12.55
N GLY A 172 -2.78 23.00 11.69
CA GLY A 172 -2.50 22.67 10.29
C GLY A 172 -3.59 21.87 9.61
N GLY A 173 -3.19 20.80 8.93
CA GLY A 173 -4.06 19.89 8.20
C GLY A 173 -3.63 18.44 8.32
N GLN A 174 -4.48 17.59 7.84
CA GLN A 174 -4.28 16.14 7.82
C GLN A 174 -4.77 15.59 6.49
N LEU A 175 -3.95 14.78 5.84
CA LEU A 175 -4.30 13.95 4.70
C LEU A 175 -4.37 12.50 5.17
N CYS A 176 -5.52 11.86 4.98
CA CYS A 176 -5.76 10.46 5.32
C CYS A 176 -5.95 9.64 4.05
N GLN A 177 -5.33 8.47 3.97
CA GLN A 177 -5.52 7.48 2.91
C GLN A 177 -6.09 6.21 3.58
N HIS A 178 -7.33 5.86 3.25
CA HIS A 178 -8.06 4.72 3.85
C HIS A 178 -7.76 3.40 3.15
N HIS A 179 -7.07 3.44 2.01
CA HIS A 179 -6.60 2.29 1.26
C HIS A 179 -5.19 2.59 0.71
N CYS A 180 -4.32 1.58 0.73
CA CYS A 180 -3.00 1.63 0.10
C CYS A 180 -2.92 0.50 -0.93
N PRO A 181 -2.80 0.81 -2.23
CA PRO A 181 -2.74 -0.21 -3.29
C PRO A 181 -1.53 -1.15 -3.20
N VAL A 182 -0.47 -0.73 -2.49
CA VAL A 182 0.80 -1.47 -2.35
C VAL A 182 1.09 -1.87 -0.90
N ALA A 183 0.07 -1.93 -0.03
CA ALA A 183 0.24 -2.13 1.41
C ALA A 183 1.09 -3.35 1.76
N HIS A 184 0.86 -4.50 1.12
CA HIS A 184 1.58 -5.74 1.39
C HIS A 184 3.07 -5.63 1.04
N VAL A 185 3.39 -4.96 -0.06
CA VAL A 185 4.77 -4.74 -0.50
C VAL A 185 5.46 -3.69 0.39
N ALA A 186 4.75 -2.62 0.73
CA ALA A 186 5.26 -1.55 1.58
C ALA A 186 5.51 -2.00 3.04
N ALA A 187 4.85 -3.07 3.50
CA ALA A 187 5.10 -3.65 4.81
C ALA A 187 6.52 -4.23 4.93
N GLU A 188 7.09 -4.74 3.84
CA GLU A 188 8.47 -5.22 3.80
C GLU A 188 9.46 -4.14 3.35
N PHE A 189 9.02 -3.19 2.52
CA PHE A 189 9.85 -2.15 1.92
C PHE A 189 9.36 -0.75 2.30
N PRO A 190 9.73 -0.23 3.47
CA PRO A 190 9.28 1.08 3.96
C PRO A 190 9.69 2.26 3.06
N GLN A 191 10.69 2.07 2.19
CA GLN A 191 11.11 3.04 1.18
C GLN A 191 9.96 3.50 0.27
N LEU A 192 8.95 2.63 0.02
CA LEU A 192 7.75 3.03 -0.73
C LEU A 192 6.95 4.09 0.02
N CYS A 193 6.75 3.92 1.34
CA CYS A 193 6.04 4.91 2.17
C CYS A 193 6.83 6.22 2.32
N GLU A 194 8.17 6.14 2.43
CA GLU A 194 9.06 7.30 2.50
C GLU A 194 9.00 8.12 1.20
N ALA A 195 9.14 7.45 0.05
CA ALA A 195 9.06 8.09 -1.26
C ALA A 195 7.67 8.72 -1.51
N GLU A 196 6.59 8.02 -1.14
CA GLU A 196 5.23 8.58 -1.23
C GLU A 196 5.07 9.83 -0.36
N THR A 197 5.60 9.81 0.86
CA THR A 197 5.56 10.97 1.76
C THR A 197 6.30 12.17 1.17
N ALA A 198 7.45 11.93 0.52
CA ALA A 198 8.20 12.96 -0.16
C ALA A 198 7.41 13.56 -1.36
N VAL A 199 6.74 12.71 -2.16
CA VAL A 199 5.85 13.15 -3.26
C VAL A 199 4.71 14.00 -2.73
N ILE A 200 4.03 13.57 -1.67
CA ILE A 200 2.96 14.34 -1.03
C ILE A 200 3.47 15.71 -0.59
N GLY A 201 4.65 15.78 0.03
CA GLY A 201 5.28 17.04 0.43
C GLY A 201 5.53 18.00 -0.73
N ARG A 202 6.06 17.49 -1.86
CA ARG A 202 6.27 18.29 -3.08
C ARG A 202 4.96 18.79 -3.66
N LEU A 203 3.94 17.94 -3.78
CA LEU A 203 2.63 18.30 -4.33
C LEU A 203 1.91 19.33 -3.45
N VAL A 204 1.91 19.16 -2.13
CA VAL A 204 1.29 20.11 -1.19
C VAL A 204 2.10 21.41 -1.12
N GLY A 205 3.41 21.34 -1.37
CA GLY A 205 4.33 22.50 -1.37
C GLY A 205 4.79 22.91 0.03
N THR A 206 4.81 21.98 0.97
CA THR A 206 5.36 22.15 2.32
C THR A 206 5.90 20.83 2.85
N HIS A 207 6.74 20.89 3.88
CA HIS A 207 7.14 19.68 4.61
C HIS A 207 5.91 19.01 5.21
N VAL A 208 5.85 17.71 5.12
CA VAL A 208 4.78 16.90 5.72
C VAL A 208 5.38 15.79 6.59
N GLN A 209 4.61 15.31 7.55
CA GLN A 209 5.05 14.24 8.44
C GLN A 209 4.06 13.07 8.40
N ARG A 210 4.56 11.88 8.09
CA ARG A 210 3.78 10.63 8.18
C ARG A 210 3.67 10.22 9.64
N LEU A 211 2.43 10.08 10.14
CA LEU A 211 2.14 9.73 11.53
C LEU A 211 1.75 8.26 11.69
N ALA A 212 1.09 7.69 10.70
CA ALA A 212 0.59 6.33 10.70
C ALA A 212 0.60 5.74 9.29
N THR A 213 0.75 4.41 9.16
CA THR A 213 0.72 3.73 7.87
C THR A 213 0.00 2.38 7.94
N ILE A 214 -0.84 2.11 6.94
CA ILE A 214 -1.50 0.81 6.76
C ILE A 214 -0.46 -0.31 6.66
N ALA A 215 0.67 -0.06 6.02
CA ALA A 215 1.77 -1.02 5.89
C ALA A 215 2.35 -1.49 7.24
N HIS A 216 2.30 -0.67 8.28
CA HIS A 216 2.76 -1.03 9.63
C HIS A 216 1.63 -1.44 10.59
N GLY A 217 0.42 -1.68 10.04
CA GLY A 217 -0.71 -2.21 10.81
C GLY A 217 -1.73 -1.19 11.28
N ASP A 218 -1.56 0.10 10.94
CA ASP A 218 -2.57 1.10 11.22
C ASP A 218 -3.77 0.94 10.27
N GLY A 219 -4.95 1.36 10.70
CA GLY A 219 -6.16 1.30 9.88
C GLY A 219 -6.23 2.35 8.77
N VAL A 220 -5.33 3.34 8.79
CA VAL A 220 -5.29 4.48 7.86
C VAL A 220 -3.88 5.06 7.78
N CYS A 221 -3.44 5.44 6.58
CA CYS A 221 -2.22 6.25 6.45
C CYS A 221 -2.57 7.70 6.77
N THR A 222 -1.89 8.28 7.76
CA THR A 222 -2.12 9.65 8.21
C THR A 222 -0.86 10.48 7.95
N THR A 223 -1.02 11.59 7.22
CA THR A 223 0.03 12.56 6.95
C THR A 223 -0.37 13.91 7.51
N HIS A 224 0.42 14.42 8.45
CA HIS A 224 0.26 15.77 8.99
C HIS A 224 0.85 16.81 8.06
N ILE A 225 0.12 17.91 7.86
CA ILE A 225 0.50 19.07 7.06
C ILE A 225 0.59 20.24 8.02
N PRO A 226 1.81 20.77 8.32
CA PRO A 226 1.94 21.90 9.23
C PRO A 226 1.18 23.13 8.74
N GLY A 227 0.49 23.79 9.65
CA GLY A 227 -0.10 25.10 9.40
C GLY A 227 0.97 26.20 9.36
N PRO A 228 0.58 27.43 9.03
CA PRO A 228 1.48 28.56 9.08
C PRO A 228 2.00 28.74 10.51
N VAL A 229 3.33 28.80 10.62
CA VAL A 229 3.97 29.06 11.91
C VAL A 229 3.59 30.50 12.32
N PRO A 230 3.01 30.74 13.51
CA PRO A 230 2.82 32.10 13.99
C PRO A 230 4.18 32.83 13.97
N HIS A 231 4.25 33.96 13.30
CA HIS A 231 5.48 34.76 13.32
C HIS A 231 5.84 35.08 14.77
N ALA A 232 7.11 35.06 15.10
CA ALA A 232 7.64 35.35 16.42
C ALA A 232 7.19 36.71 16.99
N SER A 233 6.72 37.64 16.13
CA SER A 233 6.10 38.89 16.51
C SER A 233 4.72 38.76 17.19
N SER A 234 4.10 37.58 17.14
CA SER A 234 2.81 37.31 17.83
C SER A 234 2.97 36.72 19.22
N TRP A 235 4.18 36.42 19.63
CA TRP A 235 4.44 36.00 21.00
C TRP A 235 4.39 37.25 21.89
N PRO A 236 3.67 37.22 23.04
CA PRO A 236 3.74 38.30 24.01
C PRO A 236 5.22 38.59 24.28
N GLN A 237 5.69 39.79 24.02
CA GLN A 237 7.01 40.22 24.43
C GLN A 237 7.06 39.98 25.93
N GLU A 238 7.80 38.98 26.41
CA GLU A 238 8.09 38.82 27.82
C GLU A 238 8.71 40.16 28.27
N GLY A 239 7.96 40.91 29.10
CA GLY A 239 8.47 42.12 29.68
C GLY A 239 9.79 41.83 30.41
N PRO A 240 10.64 42.83 30.65
CA PRO A 240 11.94 42.62 31.26
C PRO A 240 11.77 41.75 32.50
N ARG A 241 12.40 40.58 32.49
CA ARG A 241 12.37 39.62 33.59
C ARG A 241 12.81 40.32 34.89
N PRO A 242 12.04 40.31 35.95
CA PRO A 242 12.46 40.95 37.20
C PRO A 242 13.81 40.40 37.62
N PRO A 243 14.72 41.26 38.16
CA PRO A 243 16.03 40.80 38.55
C PRO A 243 15.89 39.68 39.59
N HIS A 244 16.55 38.59 39.37
CA HIS A 244 16.65 37.49 40.32
C HIS A 244 17.15 38.08 41.67
N PRO A 245 16.51 37.81 42.80
CA PRO A 245 17.05 38.22 44.08
C PRO A 245 18.44 37.60 44.26
N SER A 246 19.45 38.44 44.33
CA SER A 246 20.82 38.01 44.64
C SER A 246 20.77 37.24 45.97
N ARG A 247 21.04 35.94 45.91
CA ARG A 247 21.34 35.20 47.11
C ARG A 247 22.55 35.84 47.75
N ALA A 248 22.32 36.54 48.88
CA ALA A 248 23.39 36.99 49.78
C ALA A 248 24.26 35.76 50.12
N ARG A 249 25.54 35.88 49.86
CA ARG A 249 26.53 34.91 50.30
C ARG A 249 26.53 34.96 51.82
N GLY A 250 25.88 33.96 52.43
CA GLY A 250 26.08 33.72 53.84
C GLY A 250 27.46 33.15 54.05
N GLU A 251 28.26 33.78 54.89
CA GLU A 251 29.50 33.28 55.44
C GLU A 251 29.27 31.92 56.08
N PRO A 252 30.25 30.96 55.90
CA PRO A 252 30.18 29.69 56.59
C PRO A 252 30.48 29.88 58.08
N PRO A 253 29.74 29.23 59.01
CA PRO A 253 30.17 29.18 60.41
C PRO A 253 31.37 28.27 60.56
N ASP A 254 32.36 28.80 61.27
CA ASP A 254 33.56 28.07 61.79
C ASP A 254 33.15 26.96 62.73
N GLY A 255 33.81 25.81 62.58
CA GLY A 255 34.11 24.90 63.68
C GLY A 255 33.13 23.78 63.95
N ALA A 256 33.56 22.58 63.63
CA ALA A 256 33.60 21.42 64.52
C ALA A 256 34.21 20.22 63.79
N GLU A 257 35.25 19.75 64.39
CA GLU A 257 36.01 18.51 64.08
C GLU A 257 35.14 17.28 64.36
N GLU A 258 35.53 16.20 63.76
CA GLU A 258 35.69 14.81 64.23
C GLU A 258 34.93 13.72 63.44
N ASP A 259 35.78 12.88 62.96
CA ASP A 259 35.79 11.40 62.88
C ASP A 259 34.61 10.61 62.38
N GLY A 260 34.87 9.83 61.33
CA GLY A 260 34.05 8.70 60.95
C GLY A 260 34.41 8.03 59.63
N VAL A 261 35.56 7.37 59.63
CA VAL A 261 35.86 6.07 58.95
C VAL A 261 34.95 5.63 57.80
N LEU A 262 35.62 5.47 56.63
CA LEU A 262 35.20 4.74 55.44
C LEU A 262 34.72 3.30 55.68
N PRO A 263 33.95 2.65 54.75
CA PRO A 263 34.68 2.00 53.69
C PRO A 263 34.06 2.08 52.28
N HIS A 264 34.96 1.97 51.35
CA HIS A 264 34.81 1.76 49.93
C HIS A 264 33.75 0.77 49.47
N MET A 265 32.93 1.15 48.45
CA MET A 265 32.62 0.23 47.38
C MET A 265 32.78 0.91 46.04
N ARG A 266 33.80 0.46 45.33
CA ARG A 266 34.03 0.69 43.92
C ARG A 266 33.07 -0.22 43.15
N GLU A 267 32.27 0.32 42.26
CA GLU A 267 31.85 -0.42 41.10
C GLU A 267 32.05 0.43 39.85
N GLY A 268 33.11 0.01 39.14
CA GLY A 268 33.47 0.56 37.84
C GLY A 268 32.55 -0.01 36.78
N ASN A 269 31.92 0.85 36.05
CA ASN A 269 31.29 0.48 34.79
C ASN A 269 32.20 0.89 33.64
N THR A 270 33.01 -0.06 33.17
CA THR A 270 33.77 0.03 31.94
C THR A 270 33.05 -0.82 30.88
N SER A 271 32.26 -0.18 30.04
CA SER A 271 31.78 -0.79 28.79
C SER A 271 32.90 -0.71 27.76
N GLY A 272 33.64 -1.79 27.60
CA GLY A 272 34.57 -2.01 26.49
C GLY A 272 33.87 -2.66 25.32
N PRO A 273 34.39 -2.53 24.09
CA PRO A 273 33.70 -3.00 22.88
C PRO A 273 33.73 -4.53 22.77
N ALA A 274 32.62 -5.11 22.36
CA ALA A 274 32.43 -6.54 22.13
C ALA A 274 33.38 -7.06 21.02
N ARG A 275 34.09 -8.17 21.34
CA ARG A 275 34.89 -8.94 20.38
C ARG A 275 33.98 -9.67 19.37
N PRO A 276 34.41 -9.80 18.10
CA PRO A 276 33.68 -10.62 17.12
C PRO A 276 33.92 -12.13 17.38
N VAL A 277 32.85 -12.90 17.24
CA VAL A 277 32.84 -14.36 17.29
C VAL A 277 33.36 -14.92 15.96
N PRO A 278 34.30 -15.87 15.92
CA PRO A 278 34.76 -16.46 14.66
C PRO A 278 33.89 -17.67 14.28
N GLY A 279 33.51 -17.72 13.02
CA GLY A 279 33.31 -18.95 12.30
C GLY A 279 31.90 -19.34 11.93
N GLU A 280 31.42 -18.81 10.80
CA GLU A 280 30.58 -19.61 9.93
C GLU A 280 31.05 -19.43 8.48
N ARG A 281 31.49 -20.52 7.88
CA ARG A 281 32.04 -20.58 6.53
C ARG A 281 30.93 -20.25 5.53
N ALA A 282 31.09 -19.17 4.78
CA ALA A 282 30.28 -18.87 3.60
C ALA A 282 30.42 -20.02 2.59
N ALA A 283 29.32 -20.66 2.29
CA ALA A 283 29.21 -21.61 1.18
C ALA A 283 29.41 -20.87 -0.13
N ARG A 284 30.43 -21.29 -0.86
CA ARG A 284 30.81 -20.78 -2.17
C ARG A 284 29.73 -21.13 -3.18
N VAL A 285 29.01 -20.12 -3.67
CA VAL A 285 28.10 -20.25 -4.81
C VAL A 285 28.94 -20.51 -6.06
N PRO A 286 28.67 -21.56 -6.84
CA PRO A 286 29.40 -21.81 -8.10
C PRO A 286 28.97 -20.78 -9.17
N ARG A 287 29.97 -20.20 -9.84
CA ARG A 287 29.77 -19.32 -11.01
C ARG A 287 29.12 -20.11 -12.14
N PRO A 288 28.11 -19.58 -12.83
CA PRO A 288 27.61 -20.18 -14.05
C PRO A 288 28.67 -20.12 -15.17
N ALA A 289 28.78 -21.20 -15.92
CA ALA A 289 29.66 -21.31 -17.07
C ALA A 289 29.21 -20.37 -18.21
N PRO A 290 30.14 -19.88 -19.07
CA PRO A 290 29.78 -19.03 -20.20
C PRO A 290 29.00 -19.83 -21.23
N SER A 291 27.81 -19.38 -21.59
CA SER A 291 26.99 -19.88 -22.68
C SER A 291 27.65 -19.55 -24.00
N THR A 292 28.02 -20.57 -24.75
CA THR A 292 28.45 -20.50 -26.17
C THR A 292 27.27 -20.07 -27.04
N SER A 293 27.35 -18.89 -27.60
CA SER A 293 26.41 -18.41 -28.62
C SER A 293 26.64 -19.16 -29.93
N SER A 294 25.72 -20.03 -30.31
CA SER A 294 25.64 -20.59 -31.66
C SER A 294 24.81 -19.65 -32.52
N THR A 295 25.47 -19.07 -33.51
CA THR A 295 24.85 -18.28 -34.56
C THR A 295 24.09 -19.21 -35.51
N PRO A 296 22.81 -18.97 -35.86
CA PRO A 296 22.16 -19.72 -36.91
C PRO A 296 22.58 -19.15 -38.27
N THR A 297 23.16 -20.00 -39.07
CA THR A 297 23.48 -19.77 -40.50
C THR A 297 22.17 -19.67 -41.28
N ASN A 298 21.99 -18.55 -41.97
CA ASN A 298 20.85 -18.27 -42.82
C ASN A 298 21.14 -18.85 -44.21
N ASP A 299 20.65 -20.04 -44.51
CA ASP A 299 20.66 -20.65 -45.82
C ASP A 299 19.43 -20.19 -46.59
N ARG A 300 19.65 -19.28 -47.54
CA ARG A 300 18.67 -18.88 -48.54
C ARG A 300 18.75 -19.87 -49.68
N GLU A 301 17.86 -20.81 -49.74
CA GLU A 301 17.64 -21.63 -50.91
C GLU A 301 16.86 -20.85 -52.00
N ARG A 302 17.48 -20.67 -53.13
CA ARG A 302 16.95 -20.10 -54.38
C ARG A 302 16.08 -21.16 -55.07
N THR A 303 14.87 -20.80 -55.42
CA THR A 303 14.02 -21.54 -56.35
C THR A 303 14.35 -21.09 -57.78
N PRO A 304 14.54 -21.98 -58.76
CA PRO A 304 14.55 -21.63 -60.18
C PRO A 304 13.22 -21.99 -60.86
N ALA A 305 12.84 -21.13 -61.81
CA ALA A 305 11.90 -21.22 -62.96
C ALA A 305 10.47 -21.73 -62.66
#